data_f31862883d228bbb4c8fd5607f9931fb
#
_entry.id   f31862883d228bbb4c8fd5607f9931fb
#
_cell.length_a   1.000
_cell.length_b   1.000
_cell.length_c   1.000
_cell.angle_alpha   90.00
_cell.angle_beta   90.00
_cell.angle_gamma   90.00
#
_symmetry.space_group_name_H-M   'P 1'
#
loop_
_entity.id
_entity.type
_entity.pdbx_description
1 polymer ?
#
loop_
_entity_poly.entity_id
_entity_poly.type
_entity_poly.pdbx_seq_one_letter_code
_entity_poly.pdbx_strand_id
1 'polypeptide(L)'
;MNLNIVEYPDKKLREKSKEVKSFDSKLHELLDSMYPIMMNTNGIGLAAIQVAFPLRALILNIPDEDGEQPDENLIEMINPVLSNYSGEIVYQEGCLSVPKFYEDVKRYSNITVNYQDRDANTITLEAEGLFAIAIQHEMDHLDGLLFIDKLSYSRRKKFEKEYKRMQKDKKNG
;
A
#
# COMPACT_ATOMS: atom_id res chain seq x y z
N MET A 1 4.87 -19.64 1.06
CA MET A 1 3.94 -19.03 2.05
C MET A 1 2.54 -18.92 1.48
N ASN A 2 1.57 -19.27 2.26
CA ASN A 2 0.16 -19.13 1.88
C ASN A 2 -0.42 -17.90 2.57
N LEU A 3 -0.47 -16.78 1.85
CA LEU A 3 -0.88 -15.48 2.39
C LEU A 3 -2.28 -15.09 1.90
N ASN A 4 -3.02 -14.39 2.76
CA ASN A 4 -4.32 -13.82 2.44
C ASN A 4 -4.33 -12.33 2.74
N ILE A 5 -5.07 -11.56 1.95
CA ILE A 5 -5.22 -10.13 2.19
C ILE A 5 -6.11 -9.91 3.41
N VAL A 6 -5.61 -9.12 4.34
CA VAL A 6 -6.36 -8.67 5.52
C VAL A 6 -7.23 -7.50 5.10
N GLU A 7 -8.51 -7.56 5.44
CA GLU A 7 -9.48 -6.53 5.05
C GLU A 7 -9.97 -5.71 6.25
N TYR A 8 -10.27 -4.44 5.98
CA TYR A 8 -10.92 -3.54 6.92
C TYR A 8 -12.23 -4.18 7.43
N PRO A 9 -12.57 -4.14 8.71
CA PRO A 9 -11.94 -3.38 9.79
C PRO A 9 -11.00 -4.19 10.69
N ASP A 10 -10.33 -5.21 10.18
CA ASP A 10 -9.43 -6.04 10.98
C ASP A 10 -8.35 -5.16 11.65
N LYS A 11 -8.18 -5.34 12.95
CA LYS A 11 -7.25 -4.57 13.78
C LYS A 11 -5.79 -4.73 13.36
N LYS A 12 -5.44 -5.82 12.67
CA LYS A 12 -4.09 -6.04 12.18
C LYS A 12 -3.63 -4.91 11.26
N LEU A 13 -4.55 -4.32 10.48
CA LEU A 13 -4.23 -3.21 9.60
C LEU A 13 -3.81 -1.94 10.35
N ARG A 14 -4.13 -1.86 11.65
CA ARG A 14 -3.82 -0.70 12.49
C ARG A 14 -2.51 -0.85 13.27
N GLU A 15 -1.85 -2.00 13.15
CA GLU A 15 -0.56 -2.21 13.80
C GLU A 15 0.52 -1.38 13.11
N LYS A 16 1.40 -0.76 13.92
CA LYS A 16 2.58 -0.09 13.40
C LYS A 16 3.62 -1.15 13.07
N SER A 17 4.06 -1.19 11.83
CA SER A 17 5.05 -2.16 11.37
C SER A 17 6.44 -1.86 11.92
N LYS A 18 7.22 -2.91 12.13
CA LYS A 18 8.55 -2.84 12.73
C LYS A 18 9.64 -2.78 11.66
N GLU A 19 10.72 -2.08 11.99
CA GLU A 19 11.91 -2.06 11.15
C GLU A 19 12.39 -3.47 10.84
N VAL A 20 12.73 -3.72 9.58
CA VAL A 20 13.34 -4.98 9.16
C VAL A 20 14.83 -4.91 9.49
N LYS A 21 15.31 -5.85 10.28
CA LYS A 21 16.71 -5.93 10.71
C LYS A 21 17.47 -7.09 10.07
N SER A 22 16.74 -8.12 9.63
CA SER A 22 17.32 -9.32 9.01
C SER A 22 16.89 -9.43 7.56
N PHE A 23 17.83 -9.36 6.65
CA PHE A 23 17.61 -9.47 5.19
C PHE A 23 17.97 -10.89 4.76
N ASP A 24 17.12 -11.82 5.16
CA ASP A 24 17.35 -13.27 5.07
C ASP A 24 16.36 -13.94 4.11
N SER A 25 16.42 -15.26 4.05
CA SER A 25 15.54 -16.05 3.19
C SER A 25 14.06 -15.90 3.56
N LYS A 26 13.75 -15.63 4.83
CA LYS A 26 12.36 -15.42 5.27
C LYS A 26 11.79 -14.13 4.68
N LEU A 27 12.59 -13.06 4.65
CA LEU A 27 12.19 -11.80 4.03
C LEU A 27 11.98 -12.01 2.53
N HIS A 28 12.90 -12.70 1.87
CA HIS A 28 12.80 -12.98 0.43
C HIS A 28 11.54 -13.81 0.11
N GLU A 29 11.26 -14.82 0.92
CA GLU A 29 10.06 -15.64 0.76
C GLU A 29 8.78 -14.82 0.91
N LEU A 30 8.74 -13.92 1.89
CA LEU A 30 7.61 -13.01 2.09
C LEU A 30 7.38 -12.13 0.87
N LEU A 31 8.42 -11.47 0.38
CA LEU A 31 8.35 -10.61 -0.80
C LEU A 31 7.91 -11.38 -2.03
N ASP A 32 8.48 -12.57 -2.24
CA ASP A 32 8.14 -13.43 -3.36
C ASP A 32 6.69 -13.92 -3.30
N SER A 33 6.16 -14.10 -2.08
CA SER A 33 4.77 -14.54 -1.87
C SER A 33 3.76 -13.39 -2.02
N MET A 34 4.18 -12.16 -1.74
CA MET A 34 3.34 -10.97 -1.89
C MET A 34 3.08 -10.62 -3.37
N TYR A 35 4.05 -10.84 -4.23
CA TYR A 35 3.98 -10.42 -5.62
C TYR A 35 2.80 -11.02 -6.39
N PRO A 36 2.61 -12.36 -6.41
CA PRO A 36 1.46 -12.93 -7.12
C PRO A 36 0.11 -12.49 -6.54
N ILE A 37 0.03 -12.25 -5.23
CA ILE A 37 -1.19 -11.74 -4.60
C ILE A 37 -1.53 -10.36 -5.18
N MET A 38 -0.54 -9.47 -5.24
CA MET A 38 -0.72 -8.13 -5.80
C MET A 38 -1.14 -8.21 -7.27
N MET A 39 -0.45 -8.98 -8.07
CA MET A 39 -0.71 -9.09 -9.51
C MET A 39 -2.06 -9.74 -9.82
N ASN A 40 -2.44 -10.78 -9.07
CA ASN A 40 -3.70 -11.50 -9.27
C ASN A 40 -4.92 -10.69 -8.83
N THR A 41 -4.74 -9.64 -8.04
CA THR A 41 -5.82 -8.75 -7.60
C THR A 41 -5.80 -7.41 -8.32
N ASN A 42 -5.04 -7.31 -9.41
CA ASN A 42 -4.87 -6.09 -10.20
C ASN A 42 -4.35 -4.91 -9.38
N GLY A 43 -3.53 -5.20 -8.37
CA GLY A 43 -2.93 -4.18 -7.53
C GLY A 43 -1.70 -3.55 -8.14
N ILE A 44 -1.38 -2.33 -7.69
CA ILE A 44 -0.16 -1.63 -8.09
C ILE A 44 0.82 -1.50 -6.94
N GLY A 45 0.37 -1.80 -5.72
CA GLY A 45 1.19 -1.80 -4.51
C GLY A 45 0.59 -2.71 -3.44
N LEU A 46 1.44 -3.18 -2.54
CA LEU A 46 1.03 -4.02 -1.42
C LEU A 46 2.05 -3.88 -0.29
N ALA A 47 1.58 -3.60 0.92
CA ALA A 47 2.40 -3.56 2.11
C ALA A 47 2.31 -4.88 2.87
N ALA A 48 3.37 -5.27 3.55
CA ALA A 48 3.44 -6.56 4.26
C ALA A 48 2.35 -6.71 5.32
N ILE A 49 1.94 -5.62 5.98
CA ILE A 49 0.86 -5.68 6.98
C ILE A 49 -0.46 -6.11 6.37
N GLN A 50 -0.68 -5.86 5.07
CA GLN A 50 -1.91 -6.28 4.39
C GLN A 50 -2.00 -7.79 4.22
N VAL A 51 -0.92 -8.50 4.45
CA VAL A 51 -0.89 -9.96 4.50
C VAL A 51 -0.49 -10.46 5.90
N ALA A 52 -0.73 -9.62 6.91
CA ALA A 52 -0.56 -9.91 8.34
C ALA A 52 0.89 -10.02 8.83
N PHE A 53 1.84 -9.40 8.12
CA PHE A 53 3.23 -9.32 8.55
C PHE A 53 3.56 -7.87 8.93
N PRO A 54 3.71 -7.57 10.23
CA PRO A 54 3.95 -6.19 10.69
C PRO A 54 5.43 -5.78 10.52
N LEU A 55 5.89 -5.82 9.29
CA LEU A 55 7.25 -5.44 8.90
C LEU A 55 7.21 -4.26 7.93
N ARG A 56 8.18 -3.36 8.07
CA ARG A 56 8.28 -2.18 7.20
C ARG A 56 8.82 -2.59 5.82
N ALA A 57 7.97 -3.28 5.08
CA ALA A 57 8.26 -3.76 3.73
C ALA A 57 7.03 -3.59 2.86
N LEU A 58 7.26 -3.20 1.60
CA LEU A 58 6.20 -3.04 0.61
C LEU A 58 6.74 -3.35 -0.78
N ILE A 59 5.83 -3.63 -1.70
CA ILE A 59 6.16 -3.84 -3.10
C ILE A 59 5.28 -2.95 -3.98
N LEU A 60 5.78 -2.59 -5.14
CA LEU A 60 5.10 -1.73 -6.12
C LEU A 60 5.40 -2.23 -7.53
N ASN A 61 4.40 -2.20 -8.38
CA ASN A 61 4.60 -2.32 -9.82
C ASN A 61 3.60 -1.38 -10.50
N ILE A 62 4.08 -0.19 -10.86
CA ILE A 62 3.24 0.86 -11.43
C ILE A 62 3.08 0.60 -12.93
N PRO A 63 1.84 0.60 -13.46
CA PRO A 63 1.63 0.41 -14.90
C PRO A 63 2.38 1.45 -15.73
N ASP A 64 2.95 1.01 -16.84
CA ASP A 64 3.59 1.88 -17.82
C ASP A 64 2.53 2.58 -18.69
N GLU A 65 2.97 3.32 -19.71
CA GLU A 65 2.09 4.07 -20.62
C GLU A 65 1.08 3.18 -21.34
N ASP A 66 1.42 1.91 -21.55
CA ASP A 66 0.55 0.93 -22.22
C ASP A 66 -0.33 0.15 -21.23
N GLY A 67 -0.25 0.48 -19.95
CA GLY A 67 -0.97 -0.21 -18.89
C GLY A 67 -0.35 -1.54 -18.47
N GLU A 68 0.88 -1.80 -18.92
CA GLU A 68 1.57 -3.04 -18.62
C GLU A 68 2.36 -2.95 -17.31
N GLN A 69 2.49 -4.09 -16.65
CA GLN A 69 3.23 -4.22 -15.38
C GLN A 69 4.26 -5.35 -15.49
N PRO A 70 5.30 -5.19 -16.34
CA PRO A 70 6.30 -6.26 -16.48
C PRO A 70 7.03 -6.50 -15.17
N ASP A 71 7.48 -7.76 -14.97
CA ASP A 71 8.17 -8.18 -13.74
C ASP A 71 9.41 -7.32 -13.43
N GLU A 72 10.07 -6.85 -14.47
CA GLU A 72 11.29 -6.01 -14.35
C GLU A 72 11.02 -4.65 -13.71
N ASN A 73 9.76 -4.20 -13.69
CA ASN A 73 9.36 -2.93 -13.08
C ASN A 73 8.95 -3.08 -11.62
N LEU A 74 9.02 -4.29 -11.07
CA LEU A 74 8.75 -4.53 -9.65
C LEU A 74 9.78 -3.81 -8.80
N ILE A 75 9.29 -3.08 -7.80
CA ILE A 75 10.12 -2.41 -6.81
C ILE A 75 9.77 -2.97 -5.43
N GLU A 76 10.80 -3.36 -4.69
CA GLU A 76 10.66 -3.81 -3.30
C GLU A 76 11.33 -2.78 -2.40
N MET A 77 10.56 -2.22 -1.47
CA MET A 77 11.06 -1.19 -0.54
C MET A 77 11.01 -1.70 0.89
N ILE A 78 12.18 -1.75 1.52
CA ILE A 78 12.33 -2.15 2.91
C ILE A 78 12.78 -0.92 3.71
N ASN A 79 12.14 -0.67 4.85
CA ASN A 79 12.44 0.46 5.73
C ASN A 79 12.40 1.83 5.00
N PRO A 80 11.36 2.12 4.21
CA PRO A 80 11.31 3.37 3.45
C PRO A 80 11.11 4.58 4.35
N VAL A 81 11.78 5.70 4.00
CA VAL A 81 11.66 6.98 4.69
C VAL A 81 11.59 8.08 3.64
N LEU A 82 10.66 9.01 3.78
CA LEU A 82 10.63 10.21 2.94
C LEU A 82 11.69 11.19 3.44
N SER A 83 12.59 11.61 2.54
CA SER A 83 13.61 12.61 2.85
C SER A 83 13.28 13.98 2.30
N ASN A 84 12.35 14.07 1.33
CA ASN A 84 11.87 15.32 0.78
C ASN A 84 10.48 15.11 0.19
N TYR A 85 9.66 16.18 0.18
CA TYR A 85 8.32 16.13 -0.40
C TYR A 85 7.87 17.54 -0.76
N SER A 86 7.07 17.67 -1.83
CA SER A 86 6.54 18.96 -2.28
C SER A 86 5.30 18.78 -3.15
N GLY A 87 4.57 19.88 -3.33
CA GLY A 87 3.39 19.92 -4.19
C GLY A 87 2.20 19.16 -3.63
N GLU A 88 1.10 19.26 -4.36
CA GLU A 88 -0.13 18.53 -4.02
C GLU A 88 -0.73 17.91 -5.27
N ILE A 89 -1.32 16.73 -5.11
CA ILE A 89 -2.08 16.06 -6.15
C ILE A 89 -3.27 15.36 -5.50
N VAL A 90 -4.44 15.44 -6.14
CA VAL A 90 -5.64 14.74 -5.72
C VAL A 90 -5.87 13.60 -6.68
N TYR A 91 -6.08 12.41 -6.15
CA TYR A 91 -6.26 11.21 -6.95
C TYR A 91 -7.29 10.30 -6.30
N GLN A 92 -8.12 9.67 -7.11
CA GLN A 92 -9.09 8.70 -6.62
C GLN A 92 -8.38 7.39 -6.27
N GLU A 93 -8.26 7.14 -4.97
CA GLU A 93 -7.58 5.95 -4.45
C GLU A 93 -8.56 4.84 -4.08
N GLY A 94 -8.09 3.63 -4.20
CA GLY A 94 -8.71 2.44 -3.67
C GLY A 94 -7.65 1.59 -2.99
N CYS A 95 -8.05 0.54 -2.30
CA CYS A 95 -7.12 -0.31 -1.57
C CYS A 95 -7.63 -1.76 -1.55
N LEU A 96 -6.73 -2.71 -1.74
CA LEU A 96 -7.06 -4.14 -1.68
C LEU A 96 -7.65 -4.53 -0.32
N SER A 97 -7.26 -3.82 0.76
CA SER A 97 -7.78 -4.06 2.11
C SER A 97 -9.10 -3.36 2.39
N VAL A 98 -9.57 -2.48 1.50
CA VAL A 98 -10.88 -1.80 1.59
C VAL A 98 -11.59 -1.97 0.24
N PRO A 99 -12.00 -3.18 -0.10
CA PRO A 99 -12.52 -3.47 -1.43
C PRO A 99 -13.81 -2.72 -1.75
N LYS A 100 -13.95 -2.33 -3.02
CA LYS A 100 -15.14 -1.66 -3.59
C LYS A 100 -15.36 -0.21 -3.16
N PHE A 101 -14.41 0.38 -2.44
CA PHE A 101 -14.47 1.80 -2.05
C PHE A 101 -13.35 2.57 -2.74
N TYR A 102 -13.72 3.70 -3.33
CA TYR A 102 -12.81 4.61 -4.03
C TYR A 102 -13.16 6.03 -3.62
N GLU A 103 -12.16 6.84 -3.32
CA GLU A 103 -12.40 8.22 -2.94
C GLU A 103 -11.16 9.08 -3.21
N ASP A 104 -11.38 10.38 -3.42
CA ASP A 104 -10.29 11.31 -3.66
C ASP A 104 -9.46 11.54 -2.41
N VAL A 105 -8.15 11.42 -2.56
CA VAL A 105 -7.18 11.63 -1.49
C VAL A 105 -6.14 12.62 -1.96
N LYS A 106 -5.77 13.55 -1.08
CA LYS A 106 -4.71 14.52 -1.33
C LYS A 106 -3.37 13.97 -0.88
N ARG A 107 -2.37 14.02 -1.76
CA ARG A 107 -1.03 13.52 -1.51
C ARG A 107 0.00 14.55 -1.97
N TYR A 108 1.26 14.36 -1.57
CA TYR A 108 2.35 15.09 -2.18
C TYR A 108 2.52 14.65 -3.62
N SER A 109 2.73 15.61 -4.54
CA SER A 109 2.92 15.27 -5.95
C SER A 109 4.33 14.80 -6.26
N ASN A 110 5.31 15.24 -5.47
CA ASN A 110 6.72 14.91 -5.65
C ASN A 110 7.32 14.48 -4.32
N ILE A 111 8.03 13.37 -4.32
CA ILE A 111 8.69 12.85 -3.13
C ILE A 111 10.08 12.33 -3.45
N THR A 112 10.93 12.32 -2.43
CA THR A 112 12.19 11.58 -2.45
C THR A 112 12.10 10.55 -1.33
N VAL A 113 12.31 9.28 -1.66
CA VAL A 113 12.25 8.19 -0.69
C VAL A 113 13.60 7.48 -0.63
N ASN A 114 14.05 7.20 0.60
CA ASN A 114 15.24 6.40 0.86
C ASN A 114 14.78 5.06 1.41
N TYR A 115 15.26 3.97 0.85
CA TYR A 115 14.85 2.64 1.27
C TYR A 115 15.98 1.64 1.05
N GLN A 116 15.78 0.42 1.51
CA GLN A 116 16.67 -0.70 1.25
C GLN A 116 15.98 -1.72 0.36
N ASP A 117 16.73 -2.34 -0.55
CA ASP A 117 16.22 -3.46 -1.33
C ASP A 117 16.30 -4.76 -0.51
N ARG A 118 15.93 -5.90 -1.12
CA ARG A 118 15.93 -7.19 -0.42
C ARG A 118 17.32 -7.66 0.06
N ASP A 119 18.38 -7.07 -0.50
CA ASP A 119 19.76 -7.39 -0.19
C ASP A 119 20.41 -6.33 0.72
N ALA A 120 19.59 -5.47 1.31
CA ALA A 120 20.00 -4.39 2.21
C ALA A 120 20.80 -3.26 1.53
N ASN A 121 20.76 -3.16 0.21
CA ASN A 121 21.36 -2.05 -0.51
C ASN A 121 20.50 -0.80 -0.34
N THR A 122 21.10 0.32 0.04
CA THR A 122 20.39 1.59 0.21
C THR A 122 20.18 2.27 -1.15
N ILE A 123 18.94 2.67 -1.40
CA ILE A 123 18.54 3.31 -2.66
C ILE A 123 17.82 4.61 -2.34
N THR A 124 18.12 5.66 -3.10
CA THR A 124 17.39 6.93 -3.07
C THR A 124 16.64 7.08 -4.38
N LEU A 125 15.34 7.31 -4.29
CA LEU A 125 14.45 7.37 -5.45
C LEU A 125 13.63 8.64 -5.41
N GLU A 126 13.56 9.34 -6.56
CA GLU A 126 12.64 10.46 -6.75
C GLU A 126 11.41 9.95 -7.51
N ALA A 127 10.22 10.31 -7.05
CA ALA A 127 8.97 9.89 -7.66
C ALA A 127 7.99 11.04 -7.75
N GLU A 128 7.15 11.01 -8.80
CA GLU A 128 6.10 12.00 -9.02
C GLU A 128 4.84 11.30 -9.54
N GLY A 129 3.72 12.01 -9.52
CA GLY A 129 2.45 11.52 -10.04
C GLY A 129 1.96 10.25 -9.34
N LEU A 130 1.43 9.30 -10.11
CA LEU A 130 0.88 8.05 -9.59
C LEU A 130 1.91 7.25 -8.79
N PHE A 131 3.16 7.25 -9.22
CA PHE A 131 4.24 6.57 -8.52
C PHE A 131 4.40 7.14 -7.10
N ALA A 132 4.44 8.47 -6.97
CA ALA A 132 4.53 9.12 -5.66
C ALA A 132 3.30 8.81 -4.79
N ILE A 133 2.11 8.81 -5.37
CA ILE A 133 0.86 8.50 -4.68
C ILE A 133 0.90 7.07 -4.12
N ALA A 134 1.28 6.11 -4.96
CA ALA A 134 1.33 4.70 -4.56
C ALA A 134 2.33 4.45 -3.44
N ILE A 135 3.51 5.05 -3.50
CA ILE A 135 4.52 4.95 -2.44
C ILE A 135 3.95 5.46 -1.13
N GLN A 136 3.33 6.65 -1.13
CA GLN A 136 2.76 7.24 0.08
C GLN A 136 1.62 6.39 0.66
N HIS A 137 0.76 5.85 -0.22
CA HIS A 137 -0.33 4.97 0.19
C HIS A 137 0.21 3.73 0.92
N GLU A 138 1.22 3.07 0.35
CA GLU A 138 1.81 1.87 0.96
C GLU A 138 2.59 2.19 2.23
N MET A 139 3.29 3.33 2.26
CA MET A 139 4.01 3.77 3.47
C MET A 139 3.04 4.05 4.63
N ASP A 140 1.85 4.59 4.35
CA ASP A 140 0.83 4.80 5.38
C ASP A 140 0.45 3.49 6.05
N HIS A 141 0.34 2.39 5.31
CA HIS A 141 0.06 1.07 5.89
C HIS A 141 1.09 0.67 6.94
N LEU A 142 2.35 1.05 6.76
CA LEU A 142 3.42 0.74 7.71
C LEU A 142 3.21 1.43 9.06
N ASP A 143 2.43 2.52 9.08
CA ASP A 143 2.10 3.27 10.29
C ASP A 143 0.66 2.99 10.76
N GLY A 144 0.01 1.98 10.21
CA GLY A 144 -1.35 1.59 10.57
C GLY A 144 -2.43 2.51 10.03
N LEU A 145 -2.13 3.25 8.97
CA LEU A 145 -3.06 4.20 8.34
C LEU A 145 -3.63 3.63 7.05
N LEU A 146 -4.89 3.95 6.78
CA LEU A 146 -5.60 3.60 5.56
C LEU A 146 -5.97 4.89 4.80
N PHE A 147 -6.21 4.80 3.49
CA PHE A 147 -6.58 5.98 2.71
C PHE A 147 -7.87 6.64 3.23
N ILE A 148 -8.77 5.87 3.82
CA ILE A 148 -10.01 6.39 4.40
C ILE A 148 -9.75 7.34 5.58
N ASP A 149 -8.59 7.26 6.22
CA ASP A 149 -8.18 8.16 7.31
C ASP A 149 -7.81 9.56 6.78
N LYS A 150 -7.55 9.68 5.47
CA LYS A 150 -7.19 10.93 4.82
C LYS A 150 -8.40 11.68 4.24
N LEU A 151 -9.59 11.11 4.35
CA LEU A 151 -10.81 11.69 3.79
C LEU A 151 -11.29 12.87 4.64
N SER A 152 -12.00 13.82 4.00
CA SER A 152 -12.73 14.86 4.70
C SER A 152 -13.80 14.23 5.58
N TYR A 153 -14.29 14.99 6.57
CA TYR A 153 -15.32 14.51 7.49
C TYR A 153 -16.56 13.99 6.73
N SER A 154 -17.05 14.75 5.76
CA SER A 154 -18.23 14.37 4.99
C SER A 154 -18.02 13.09 4.16
N ARG A 155 -16.86 12.94 3.54
CA ARG A 155 -16.52 11.76 2.75
C ARG A 155 -16.32 10.54 3.64
N ARG A 156 -15.71 10.73 4.81
CA ARG A 156 -15.57 9.67 5.80
C ARG A 156 -16.91 9.16 6.27
N LYS A 157 -17.86 10.06 6.55
CA LYS A 157 -19.22 9.70 6.94
C LYS A 157 -19.95 8.93 5.84
N LYS A 158 -19.78 9.36 4.59
CA LYS A 158 -20.33 8.67 3.44
C LYS A 158 -19.77 7.24 3.33
N PHE A 159 -18.46 7.08 3.50
CA PHE A 159 -17.82 5.77 3.51
C PHE A 159 -18.39 4.87 4.60
N GLU A 160 -18.48 5.37 5.84
CA GLU A 160 -18.98 4.58 6.96
C GLU A 160 -20.41 4.08 6.72
N LYS A 161 -21.26 4.95 6.14
CA LYS A 161 -22.64 4.61 5.79
C LYS A 161 -22.71 3.54 4.70
N GLU A 162 -21.94 3.69 3.65
CA GLU A 162 -21.87 2.72 2.55
C GLU A 162 -21.32 1.39 3.02
N TYR A 163 -20.29 1.41 3.85
CA TYR A 163 -19.69 0.21 4.42
C TYR A 163 -20.72 -0.57 5.25
N LYS A 164 -21.46 0.10 6.14
CA LYS A 164 -22.51 -0.53 6.95
C LYS A 164 -23.59 -1.16 6.08
N ARG A 165 -24.00 -0.47 5.01
CA ARG A 165 -25.00 -0.99 4.07
C ARG A 165 -24.48 -2.25 3.38
N MET A 166 -23.25 -2.26 2.93
CA MET A 166 -22.64 -3.41 2.26
C MET A 166 -22.51 -4.61 3.19
N GLN A 167 -22.18 -4.39 4.47
CA GLN A 167 -22.11 -5.45 5.46
C GLN A 167 -23.51 -6.06 5.72
N LYS A 168 -24.54 -5.22 5.76
CA LYS A 168 -25.94 -5.66 5.94
C LYS A 168 -26.39 -6.49 4.73
N ASP A 169 -26.14 -6.04 3.52
CA ASP A 169 -26.48 -6.73 2.28
C ASP A 169 -25.78 -8.10 2.21
N LYS A 170 -24.53 -8.16 2.64
CA LYS A 170 -23.73 -9.38 2.67
C LYS A 170 -24.31 -10.41 3.64
N LYS A 171 -24.88 -9.98 4.78
CA LYS A 171 -25.55 -10.88 5.75
C LYS A 171 -26.87 -11.40 5.24
N ASN A 172 -27.56 -10.64 4.39
CA ASN A 172 -28.90 -10.97 3.87
C ASN A 172 -28.86 -11.64 2.49
N GLY A 173 -27.63 -11.76 1.92
CA GLY A 173 -27.45 -12.31 0.58
C GLY A 173 -27.03 -13.78 0.51
#